data_21e4cd7cea90f10c12bd61e2d2d5f824
#
_entry.id   21e4cd7cea90f10c12bd61e2d2d5f824
#
_cell.length_a   1.000
_cell.length_b   1.000
_cell.length_c   1.000
_cell.angle_alpha   90.00
_cell.angle_beta   90.00
_cell.angle_gamma   90.00
#
_symmetry.space_group_name_H-M   'P 1'
#
loop_
_entity.id
_entity.type
_entity.pdbx_description
1 polymer ?
#
loop_
_entity_poly.entity_id
_entity_poly.type
_entity_poly.pdbx_seq_one_letter_code
_entity_poly.pdbx_strand_id
1 'polypeptide(L)'
;MTRSEFLTKYSFMAAAIMSAAVPLAIFIFMALLGYPILTSGRLLGTLLGAWDPIHQSYGILPMIIGTFILAILAVAAAFPVCLGCAALVSDAAPGPVGRFLHAVVRMMTGIPTVVYGFVGIFLLVPVIREAFGGGSGFSLLTAALMLALLVSPTMILLFCDSFGRVAHTYRQAAAALGATTAQLFFLSCCLRPGTVFWPVCFSVWAAPSATP
;
A
#
# COMPACT_ATOMS: atom_id res chain seq x y z
N MET A 1 -35.88 23.40 13.28
CA MET A 1 -35.42 22.03 12.94
C MET A 1 -36.62 21.23 12.50
N THR A 2 -36.63 20.80 11.25
CA THR A 2 -37.73 19.98 10.72
C THR A 2 -37.58 18.53 11.24
N ARG A 3 -38.72 17.79 11.30
CA ARG A 3 -38.70 16.39 11.75
C ARG A 3 -37.71 15.51 10.93
N SER A 4 -37.53 15.85 9.65
CA SER A 4 -36.60 15.18 8.76
C SER A 4 -35.12 15.40 9.16
N GLU A 5 -34.75 16.63 9.56
CA GLU A 5 -33.39 16.94 10.02
C GLU A 5 -33.03 16.19 11.31
N PHE A 6 -34.00 16.04 12.21
CA PHE A 6 -33.83 15.31 13.45
C PHE A 6 -33.58 13.81 13.19
N LEU A 7 -34.40 13.17 12.38
CA LEU A 7 -34.27 11.77 12.00
C LEU A 7 -32.94 11.51 11.30
N THR A 8 -32.53 12.37 10.35
CA THR A 8 -31.26 12.23 9.64
C THR A 8 -30.08 12.34 10.59
N LYS A 9 -30.08 13.31 11.52
CA LYS A 9 -29.02 13.48 12.51
C LYS A 9 -28.87 12.23 13.39
N TYR A 10 -29.96 11.66 13.87
CA TYR A 10 -29.89 10.47 14.72
C TYR A 10 -29.49 9.22 13.97
N SER A 11 -29.91 9.06 12.71
CA SER A 11 -29.46 7.93 11.88
C SER A 11 -27.96 7.99 11.58
N PHE A 12 -27.43 9.17 11.26
CA PHE A 12 -25.98 9.33 11.08
C PHE A 12 -25.20 9.12 12.40
N MET A 13 -25.73 9.59 13.51
CA MET A 13 -25.11 9.39 14.82
C MET A 13 -25.09 7.91 15.21
N ALA A 14 -26.19 7.18 14.99
CA ALA A 14 -26.26 5.75 15.23
C ALA A 14 -25.30 4.97 14.32
N ALA A 15 -25.23 5.30 13.03
CA ALA A 15 -24.28 4.70 12.09
C ALA A 15 -22.82 4.96 12.50
N ALA A 16 -22.50 6.18 12.95
CA ALA A 16 -21.16 6.53 13.44
C ALA A 16 -20.78 5.75 14.71
N ILE A 17 -21.72 5.61 15.67
CA ILE A 17 -21.51 4.83 16.89
C ILE A 17 -21.29 3.34 16.53
N MET A 18 -22.13 2.76 15.67
CA MET A 18 -21.96 1.38 15.20
C MET A 18 -20.60 1.17 14.50
N SER A 19 -20.22 2.09 13.63
CA SER A 19 -18.92 2.03 12.93
C SER A 19 -17.74 2.12 13.88
N ALA A 20 -17.83 2.89 14.95
CA ALA A 20 -16.79 2.98 15.97
C ALA A 20 -16.80 1.79 16.94
N ALA A 21 -17.97 1.23 17.22
CA ALA A 21 -18.12 0.11 18.16
C ALA A 21 -17.45 -1.18 17.65
N VAL A 22 -17.50 -1.44 16.34
CA VAL A 22 -16.92 -2.68 15.75
C VAL A 22 -15.40 -2.74 15.94
N PRO A 23 -14.59 -1.74 15.56
CA PRO A 23 -13.15 -1.75 15.81
C PRO A 23 -12.81 -1.81 17.31
N LEU A 24 -13.59 -1.10 18.13
CA LEU A 24 -13.41 -1.12 19.59
C LEU A 24 -13.65 -2.53 20.16
N ALA A 25 -14.72 -3.19 19.71
CA ALA A 25 -15.02 -4.57 20.13
C ALA A 25 -13.92 -5.55 19.71
N ILE A 26 -13.39 -5.42 18.50
CA ILE A 26 -12.25 -6.22 18.02
C ILE A 26 -11.03 -5.97 18.90
N PHE A 27 -10.73 -4.70 19.19
CA PHE A 27 -9.60 -4.35 20.04
C PHE A 27 -9.71 -4.93 21.45
N ILE A 28 -10.90 -4.80 22.09
CA ILE A 28 -11.17 -5.39 23.40
C ILE A 28 -11.03 -6.91 23.37
N PHE A 29 -11.59 -7.55 22.35
CA PHE A 29 -11.50 -9.00 22.17
C PHE A 29 -10.05 -9.46 22.02
N MET A 30 -9.25 -8.78 21.20
CA MET A 30 -7.81 -9.07 21.05
C MET A 30 -7.04 -8.84 22.35
N ALA A 31 -7.36 -7.78 23.10
CA ALA A 31 -6.73 -7.50 24.40
C ALA A 31 -7.05 -8.59 25.42
N LEU A 32 -8.31 -9.05 25.47
CA LEU A 32 -8.73 -10.13 26.38
C LEU A 32 -8.03 -11.46 26.04
N LEU A 33 -7.91 -11.81 24.75
CA LEU A 33 -7.17 -12.99 24.32
C LEU A 33 -5.67 -12.89 24.56
N GLY A 34 -5.11 -11.71 24.48
CA GLY A 34 -3.68 -11.46 24.73
C GLY A 34 -3.33 -11.38 26.22
N TYR A 35 -4.30 -11.10 27.10
CA TYR A 35 -4.09 -10.92 28.53
C TYR A 35 -3.36 -12.09 29.23
N PRO A 36 -3.67 -13.38 28.94
CA PRO A 36 -2.96 -14.50 29.56
C PRO A 36 -1.46 -14.53 29.22
N ILE A 37 -1.06 -14.04 28.05
CA ILE A 37 0.35 -13.98 27.65
C ILE A 37 1.08 -12.91 28.45
N LEU A 38 0.40 -11.78 28.73
CA LEU A 38 0.93 -10.70 29.55
C LEU A 38 1.17 -11.15 31.00
N THR A 39 0.21 -11.89 31.56
CA THR A 39 0.28 -12.35 32.98
C THR A 39 1.22 -13.54 33.19
N SER A 40 1.45 -14.36 32.15
CA SER A 40 2.35 -15.52 32.23
C SER A 40 3.85 -15.18 32.25
N GLY A 41 4.22 -13.91 32.10
CA GLY A 41 5.62 -13.45 32.05
C GLY A 41 6.42 -13.93 30.83
N ARG A 42 5.77 -14.60 29.88
CA ARG A 42 6.40 -15.15 28.65
C ARG A 42 6.43 -14.20 27.48
N LEU A 43 6.10 -12.93 27.68
CA LEU A 43 6.07 -11.90 26.65
C LEU A 43 7.35 -11.84 25.81
N LEU A 44 8.50 -11.77 26.47
CA LEU A 44 9.79 -11.71 25.77
C LEU A 44 10.07 -12.98 24.97
N GLY A 45 9.72 -14.15 25.49
CA GLY A 45 9.86 -15.42 24.78
C GLY A 45 8.94 -15.50 23.56
N THR A 46 7.71 -15.01 23.67
CA THR A 46 6.77 -14.96 22.54
C THR A 46 7.16 -13.90 21.52
N LEU A 47 7.67 -12.73 21.95
CA LEU A 47 8.07 -11.66 21.02
C LEU A 47 9.37 -11.98 20.30
N LEU A 48 10.38 -12.48 21.01
CA LEU A 48 11.75 -12.70 20.48
C LEU A 48 12.04 -14.15 20.14
N GLY A 49 11.13 -15.08 20.45
CA GLY A 49 11.29 -16.49 20.18
C GLY A 49 11.31 -16.83 18.70
N ALA A 50 11.93 -17.96 18.37
CA ALA A 50 11.82 -18.57 17.06
C ALA A 50 10.46 -19.25 16.88
N TRP A 51 10.00 -19.37 15.64
CA TRP A 51 8.83 -20.16 15.31
C TRP A 51 9.24 -21.61 15.07
N ASP A 52 9.05 -22.44 16.08
CA ASP A 52 9.32 -23.88 16.01
C ASP A 52 8.17 -24.66 16.66
N PRO A 53 7.15 -25.05 15.87
CA PRO A 53 6.01 -25.82 16.35
C PRO A 53 6.37 -27.20 16.89
N ILE A 54 7.49 -27.80 16.41
CA ILE A 54 7.94 -29.13 16.83
C ILE A 54 8.37 -29.10 18.30
N HIS A 55 9.09 -28.03 18.70
CA HIS A 55 9.53 -27.84 20.07
C HIS A 55 8.59 -26.95 20.90
N GLN A 56 7.36 -26.74 20.45
CA GLN A 56 6.32 -25.90 21.09
C GLN A 56 6.78 -24.46 21.36
N SER A 57 7.70 -23.95 20.56
CA SER A 57 8.16 -22.56 20.60
C SER A 57 7.38 -21.73 19.57
N TYR A 58 6.53 -20.83 20.04
CA TYR A 58 5.66 -19.99 19.20
C TYR A 58 6.10 -18.52 19.27
N GLY A 59 7.28 -18.23 18.70
CA GLY A 59 7.76 -16.86 18.62
C GLY A 59 7.21 -16.13 17.40
N ILE A 60 6.90 -14.85 17.54
CA ILE A 60 6.34 -14.02 16.44
C ILE A 60 7.41 -13.19 15.72
N LEU A 61 8.66 -13.18 16.21
CA LEU A 61 9.76 -12.40 15.62
C LEU A 61 9.96 -12.68 14.11
N PRO A 62 10.00 -13.94 13.66
CA PRO A 62 10.19 -14.23 12.23
C PRO A 62 9.06 -13.66 11.35
N MET A 63 7.81 -13.64 11.87
CA MET A 63 6.67 -13.07 11.17
C MET A 63 6.78 -11.55 11.07
N ILE A 64 7.21 -10.88 12.15
CA ILE A 64 7.44 -9.43 12.16
C ILE A 64 8.52 -9.06 11.15
N ILE A 65 9.68 -9.72 11.22
CA ILE A 65 10.79 -9.48 10.30
C ILE A 65 10.36 -9.75 8.85
N GLY A 66 9.68 -10.88 8.60
CA GLY A 66 9.17 -11.23 7.29
C GLY A 66 8.23 -10.17 6.71
N THR A 67 7.34 -9.62 7.52
CA THR A 67 6.42 -8.54 7.10
C THR A 67 7.17 -7.26 6.73
N PHE A 68 8.17 -6.87 7.53
CA PHE A 68 8.99 -5.69 7.22
C PHE A 68 9.80 -5.86 5.93
N ILE A 69 10.46 -7.02 5.77
CA ILE A 69 11.23 -7.32 4.56
C ILE A 69 10.31 -7.34 3.34
N LEU A 70 9.14 -7.98 3.45
CA LEU A 70 8.14 -8.03 2.39
C LEU A 70 7.70 -6.63 1.97
N ALA A 71 7.38 -5.77 2.93
CA ALA A 71 6.95 -4.40 2.67
C ALA A 71 8.05 -3.58 1.99
N ILE A 72 9.27 -3.66 2.49
CA ILE A 72 10.43 -2.94 1.90
C ILE A 72 10.69 -3.41 0.47
N LEU A 73 10.71 -4.72 0.22
CA LEU A 73 10.91 -5.27 -1.12
C LEU A 73 9.80 -4.87 -2.08
N ALA A 74 8.54 -4.91 -1.64
CA ALA A 74 7.39 -4.52 -2.46
C ALA A 74 7.47 -3.04 -2.84
N VAL A 75 7.78 -2.15 -1.89
CA VAL A 75 7.96 -0.72 -2.17
C VAL A 75 9.15 -0.48 -3.09
N ALA A 76 10.29 -1.11 -2.81
CA ALA A 76 11.49 -0.96 -3.63
C ALA A 76 11.27 -1.39 -5.09
N ALA A 77 10.48 -2.45 -5.31
CA ALA A 77 10.11 -2.91 -6.63
C ALA A 77 9.08 -1.99 -7.32
N ALA A 78 8.04 -1.56 -6.58
CA ALA A 78 6.96 -0.74 -7.13
C ALA A 78 7.38 0.71 -7.38
N PHE A 79 8.16 1.31 -6.48
CA PHE A 79 8.48 2.74 -6.48
C PHE A 79 9.05 3.25 -7.80
N PRO A 80 10.14 2.68 -8.38
CA PRO A 80 10.73 3.21 -9.60
C PRO A 80 9.78 3.09 -10.80
N VAL A 81 9.02 1.99 -10.88
CA VAL A 81 8.06 1.76 -11.97
C VAL A 81 6.89 2.73 -11.86
N CYS A 82 6.31 2.88 -10.66
CA CYS A 82 5.19 3.78 -10.42
C CYS A 82 5.57 5.25 -10.64
N LEU A 83 6.78 5.63 -10.22
CA LEU A 83 7.30 6.98 -10.44
C LEU A 83 7.47 7.29 -11.93
N GLY A 84 8.06 6.36 -12.70
CA GLY A 84 8.20 6.48 -14.14
C GLY A 84 6.84 6.54 -14.86
N CYS A 85 5.90 5.67 -14.49
CA CYS A 85 4.54 5.70 -15.03
C CYS A 85 3.82 7.01 -14.73
N ALA A 86 3.91 7.50 -13.49
CA ALA A 86 3.28 8.76 -13.09
C ALA A 86 3.89 9.97 -13.84
N ALA A 87 5.20 9.97 -14.08
CA ALA A 87 5.86 10.97 -14.90
C ALA A 87 5.33 11.00 -16.32
N LEU A 88 5.19 9.82 -16.93
CA LEU A 88 4.63 9.69 -18.28
C LEU A 88 3.17 10.17 -18.33
N VAL A 89 2.37 9.79 -17.35
CA VAL A 89 0.94 10.15 -17.29
C VAL A 89 0.74 11.65 -17.07
N SER A 90 1.57 12.28 -16.22
CA SER A 90 1.36 13.68 -15.78
C SER A 90 1.89 14.69 -16.78
N ASP A 91 3.10 14.54 -17.30
CA ASP A 91 3.80 15.60 -18.02
C ASP A 91 4.45 15.19 -19.36
N ALA A 92 4.82 13.91 -19.54
CA ALA A 92 5.58 13.48 -20.70
C ALA A 92 4.71 12.99 -21.86
N ALA A 93 3.50 12.51 -21.59
CA ALA A 93 2.64 11.99 -22.65
C ALA A 93 1.77 13.09 -23.27
N PRO A 94 1.74 13.22 -24.63
CA PRO A 94 0.87 14.16 -25.30
C PRO A 94 -0.61 13.84 -25.01
N GLY A 95 -1.41 14.89 -24.87
CA GLY A 95 -2.82 14.95 -24.47
C GLY A 95 -3.72 13.70 -24.56
N PRO A 96 -3.88 12.99 -25.70
CA PRO A 96 -4.71 11.79 -25.77
C PRO A 96 -4.08 10.57 -25.11
N VAL A 97 -2.76 10.41 -25.19
CA VAL A 97 -2.03 9.25 -24.63
C VAL A 97 -1.99 9.33 -23.12
N GLY A 98 -1.71 10.49 -22.56
CA GLY A 98 -1.74 10.70 -21.10
C GLY A 98 -3.12 10.41 -20.50
N ARG A 99 -4.19 10.87 -21.15
CA ARG A 99 -5.57 10.57 -20.74
C ARG A 99 -5.90 9.08 -20.80
N PHE A 100 -5.46 8.40 -21.83
CA PHE A 100 -5.64 6.95 -21.97
C PHE A 100 -4.91 6.19 -20.86
N LEU A 101 -3.64 6.49 -20.61
CA LEU A 101 -2.85 5.87 -19.53
C LEU A 101 -3.48 6.11 -18.17
N HIS A 102 -3.91 7.34 -17.90
CA HIS A 102 -4.61 7.66 -16.65
C HIS A 102 -5.92 6.87 -16.48
N ALA A 103 -6.68 6.69 -17.56
CA ALA A 103 -7.90 5.88 -17.56
C ALA A 103 -7.59 4.39 -17.26
N VAL A 104 -6.54 3.84 -17.89
CA VAL A 104 -6.09 2.45 -17.65
C VAL A 104 -5.70 2.25 -16.20
N VAL A 105 -4.87 3.14 -15.63
CA VAL A 105 -4.47 3.05 -14.21
C VAL A 105 -5.69 3.12 -13.29
N ARG A 106 -6.64 4.01 -13.59
CA ARG A 106 -7.88 4.12 -12.81
C ARG A 106 -8.76 2.86 -12.94
N MET A 107 -8.80 2.22 -14.10
CA MET A 107 -9.49 0.93 -14.26
C MET A 107 -8.84 -0.18 -13.42
N MET A 108 -7.50 -0.20 -13.34
CA MET A 108 -6.79 -1.18 -12.53
C MET A 108 -7.14 -1.08 -11.03
N THR A 109 -7.45 0.10 -10.51
CA THR A 109 -7.91 0.23 -9.10
C THR A 109 -9.29 -0.37 -8.84
N GLY A 110 -10.08 -0.59 -9.88
CA GLY A 110 -11.40 -1.25 -9.79
C GLY A 110 -11.34 -2.78 -9.79
N ILE A 111 -10.17 -3.39 -10.04
CA ILE A 111 -10.01 -4.85 -10.07
C ILE A 111 -9.97 -5.37 -8.63
N PRO A 112 -10.84 -6.34 -8.27
CA PRO A 112 -10.81 -6.94 -6.93
C PRO A 112 -9.43 -7.55 -6.61
N THR A 113 -8.96 -7.35 -5.39
CA THR A 113 -7.64 -7.84 -4.93
C THR A 113 -7.46 -9.35 -5.07
N VAL A 114 -8.56 -10.11 -4.94
CA VAL A 114 -8.58 -11.56 -5.15
C VAL A 114 -8.14 -11.96 -6.55
N VAL A 115 -8.48 -11.16 -7.58
CA VAL A 115 -8.06 -11.42 -8.97
C VAL A 115 -6.55 -11.30 -9.09
N TYR A 116 -5.94 -10.29 -8.48
CA TYR A 116 -4.47 -10.15 -8.43
C TYR A 116 -3.83 -11.36 -7.75
N GLY A 117 -4.36 -11.81 -6.61
CA GLY A 117 -3.86 -13.01 -5.92
C GLY A 117 -3.93 -14.26 -6.79
N PHE A 118 -5.04 -14.44 -7.50
CA PHE A 118 -5.23 -15.56 -8.42
C PHE A 118 -4.22 -15.53 -9.57
N VAL A 119 -4.08 -14.39 -10.23
CA VAL A 119 -3.08 -14.18 -11.28
C VAL A 119 -1.67 -14.47 -10.78
N GLY A 120 -1.36 -14.07 -9.54
CA GLY A 120 -0.07 -14.34 -8.91
C GLY A 120 0.23 -15.82 -8.77
N ILE A 121 -0.72 -16.59 -8.29
CA ILE A 121 -0.54 -18.04 -8.10
C ILE A 121 -0.35 -18.74 -9.44
N PHE A 122 -1.14 -18.41 -10.45
CA PHE A 122 -1.13 -19.13 -11.73
C PHE A 122 -0.11 -18.63 -12.74
N LEU A 123 0.31 -17.38 -12.65
CA LEU A 123 1.27 -16.79 -13.58
C LEU A 123 2.64 -16.55 -12.94
N LEU A 124 2.67 -15.83 -11.81
CA LEU A 124 3.95 -15.38 -11.24
C LEU A 124 4.69 -16.51 -10.51
N VAL A 125 3.99 -17.37 -9.79
CA VAL A 125 4.60 -18.51 -9.09
C VAL A 125 5.31 -19.46 -10.08
N PRO A 126 4.71 -19.90 -11.20
CA PRO A 126 5.41 -20.71 -12.20
C PRO A 126 6.63 -20.01 -12.80
N VAL A 127 6.50 -18.73 -13.17
CA VAL A 127 7.60 -17.95 -13.75
C VAL A 127 8.79 -17.88 -12.80
N ILE A 128 8.54 -17.58 -11.52
CA ILE A 128 9.61 -17.53 -10.51
C ILE A 128 10.22 -18.91 -10.28
N ARG A 129 9.41 -19.97 -10.25
CA ARG A 129 9.88 -21.33 -10.10
C ARG A 129 10.81 -21.76 -11.24
N GLU A 130 10.48 -21.42 -12.48
CA GLU A 130 11.30 -21.69 -13.65
C GLU A 130 12.58 -20.85 -13.67
N ALA A 131 12.48 -19.57 -13.35
CA ALA A 131 13.61 -18.65 -13.34
C ALA A 131 14.69 -19.04 -12.31
N PHE A 132 14.30 -19.61 -11.18
CA PHE A 132 15.23 -20.05 -10.12
C PHE A 132 15.56 -21.55 -10.15
N GLY A 133 15.14 -22.27 -11.21
CA GLY A 133 15.57 -23.67 -11.44
C GLY A 133 14.95 -24.69 -10.50
N GLY A 134 13.81 -24.42 -9.86
CA GLY A 134 13.08 -25.38 -9.04
C GLY A 134 12.47 -24.78 -7.75
N GLY A 135 12.01 -25.67 -6.88
CA GLY A 135 11.30 -25.30 -5.65
C GLY A 135 9.80 -25.11 -5.86
N SER A 136 9.10 -24.63 -4.81
CA SER A 136 7.63 -24.43 -4.86
C SER A 136 7.21 -23.21 -5.68
N GLY A 137 8.13 -22.25 -5.90
CA GLY A 137 7.82 -20.94 -6.45
C GLY A 137 7.15 -19.98 -5.46
N PHE A 138 6.69 -20.48 -4.32
CA PHE A 138 6.17 -19.66 -3.21
C PHE A 138 7.35 -19.13 -2.40
N SER A 139 7.75 -17.92 -2.71
CA SER A 139 8.88 -17.24 -2.07
C SER A 139 8.51 -15.85 -1.61
N LEU A 140 9.33 -15.29 -0.71
CA LEU A 140 9.17 -13.90 -0.28
C LEU A 140 9.25 -12.93 -1.46
N LEU A 141 10.08 -13.26 -2.48
CA LEU A 141 10.18 -12.48 -3.71
C LEU A 141 8.88 -12.48 -4.51
N THR A 142 8.26 -13.66 -4.68
CA THR A 142 6.96 -13.79 -5.36
C THR A 142 5.89 -12.96 -4.66
N ALA A 143 5.82 -13.05 -3.33
CA ALA A 143 4.89 -12.27 -2.52
C ALA A 143 5.15 -10.76 -2.63
N ALA A 144 6.43 -10.34 -2.61
CA ALA A 144 6.80 -8.94 -2.74
C ALA A 144 6.43 -8.36 -4.13
N LEU A 145 6.66 -9.10 -5.19
CA LEU A 145 6.28 -8.69 -6.56
C LEU A 145 4.76 -8.61 -6.73
N MET A 146 4.02 -9.55 -6.13
CA MET A 146 2.55 -9.50 -6.15
C MET A 146 2.02 -8.30 -5.37
N LEU A 147 2.59 -8.02 -4.20
CA LEU A 147 2.22 -6.86 -3.41
C LEU A 147 2.59 -5.56 -4.15
N ALA A 148 3.76 -5.51 -4.81
CA ALA A 148 4.16 -4.39 -5.65
C ALA A 148 3.15 -4.12 -6.78
N LEU A 149 2.72 -5.17 -7.47
CA LEU A 149 1.72 -5.07 -8.54
C LEU A 149 0.37 -4.57 -8.01
N LEU A 150 -0.07 -5.09 -6.86
CA LEU A 150 -1.33 -4.72 -6.21
C LEU A 150 -1.36 -3.24 -5.81
N VAL A 151 -0.25 -2.72 -5.29
CA VAL A 151 -0.16 -1.34 -4.79
C VAL A 151 0.13 -0.35 -5.92
N SER A 152 0.70 -0.80 -7.05
CA SER A 152 1.13 0.06 -8.16
C SER A 152 0.06 1.02 -8.67
N PRO A 153 -1.20 0.64 -8.95
CA PRO A 153 -2.18 1.58 -9.47
C PRO A 153 -2.47 2.74 -8.51
N THR A 154 -2.58 2.43 -7.22
CA THR A 154 -2.81 3.44 -6.17
C THR A 154 -1.62 4.37 -6.02
N MET A 155 -0.38 3.84 -6.05
CA MET A 155 0.84 4.63 -6.00
C MET A 155 0.95 5.58 -7.21
N ILE A 156 0.66 5.09 -8.43
CA ILE A 156 0.70 5.92 -9.64
C ILE A 156 -0.28 7.09 -9.52
N LEU A 157 -1.53 6.84 -9.07
CA LEU A 157 -2.53 7.90 -8.90
C LEU A 157 -2.11 8.92 -7.84
N LEU A 158 -1.57 8.48 -6.70
CA LEU A 158 -1.05 9.37 -5.66
C LEU A 158 0.11 10.25 -6.16
N PHE A 159 1.00 9.69 -6.97
CA PHE A 159 2.06 10.46 -7.60
C PHE A 159 1.49 11.47 -8.61
N CYS A 160 0.56 11.05 -9.47
CA CYS A 160 -0.09 11.97 -10.42
C CYS A 160 -0.78 13.12 -9.69
N ASP A 161 -1.52 12.85 -8.62
CA ASP A 161 -2.17 13.87 -7.80
C ASP A 161 -1.15 14.82 -7.15
N SER A 162 -0.04 14.27 -6.66
CA SER A 162 1.03 15.06 -6.04
C SER A 162 1.69 15.99 -7.04
N PHE A 163 1.93 15.52 -8.28
CA PHE A 163 2.48 16.35 -9.35
C PHE A 163 1.49 17.41 -9.83
N GLY A 164 0.20 17.08 -9.89
CA GLY A 164 -0.85 18.04 -10.25
C GLY A 164 -1.00 19.19 -9.26
N ARG A 165 -0.59 19.02 -8.01
CA ARG A 165 -0.62 20.04 -6.96
C ARG A 165 0.54 21.04 -7.01
N VAL A 166 1.55 20.79 -7.85
CA VAL A 166 2.64 21.77 -8.05
C VAL A 166 2.08 22.96 -8.82
N ALA A 167 2.09 24.14 -8.18
CA ALA A 167 1.53 25.34 -8.76
C ALA A 167 2.18 25.64 -10.12
N HIS A 168 1.36 25.99 -11.10
CA HIS A 168 1.78 26.33 -12.48
C HIS A 168 2.89 27.39 -12.51
N THR A 169 2.89 28.29 -11.54
CA THR A 169 3.90 29.34 -11.38
C THR A 169 5.31 28.77 -11.19
N TYR A 170 5.47 27.70 -10.41
CA TYR A 170 6.77 27.05 -10.23
C TYR A 170 7.25 26.35 -11.49
N ARG A 171 6.33 25.74 -12.25
CA ARG A 171 6.64 25.11 -13.53
C ARG A 171 7.11 26.17 -14.55
N GLN A 172 6.44 27.31 -14.62
CA GLN A 172 6.83 28.41 -15.51
C GLN A 172 8.17 29.02 -15.08
N ALA A 173 8.40 29.26 -13.81
CA ALA A 173 9.67 29.78 -13.32
C ALA A 173 10.84 28.86 -13.63
N ALA A 174 10.69 27.56 -13.45
CA ALA A 174 11.73 26.60 -13.76
C ALA A 174 11.95 26.44 -15.27
N ALA A 175 10.90 26.51 -16.09
CA ALA A 175 11.00 26.53 -17.55
C ALA A 175 11.74 27.79 -18.04
N ALA A 176 11.50 28.95 -17.41
CA ALA A 176 12.22 30.19 -17.70
C ALA A 176 13.72 30.10 -17.37
N LEU A 177 14.10 29.25 -16.42
CA LEU A 177 15.50 28.95 -16.06
C LEU A 177 16.11 27.85 -16.93
N GLY A 178 15.38 27.34 -17.96
CA GLY A 178 15.85 26.31 -18.86
C GLY A 178 15.83 24.88 -18.28
N ALA A 179 15.10 24.64 -17.19
CA ALA A 179 14.97 23.31 -16.61
C ALA A 179 14.20 22.37 -17.56
N THR A 180 14.71 21.17 -17.74
CA THR A 180 14.02 20.12 -18.49
C THR A 180 12.86 19.54 -17.68
N THR A 181 11.87 18.92 -18.36
CA THR A 181 10.72 18.27 -17.71
C THR A 181 11.14 17.24 -16.66
N ALA A 182 12.23 16.50 -16.94
CA ALA A 182 12.78 15.53 -15.99
C ALA A 182 13.35 16.20 -14.74
N GLN A 183 14.04 17.33 -14.87
CA GLN A 183 14.56 18.11 -13.73
C GLN A 183 13.43 18.72 -12.89
N LEU A 184 12.39 19.24 -13.54
CA LEU A 184 11.17 19.70 -12.89
C LEU A 184 10.51 18.60 -12.05
N PHE A 185 10.47 17.41 -12.59
CA PHE A 185 9.93 16.24 -11.95
C PHE A 185 10.71 15.85 -10.68
N PHE A 186 12.04 15.72 -10.81
CA PHE A 186 12.92 15.45 -9.66
C PHE A 186 12.83 16.55 -8.59
N LEU A 187 12.78 17.80 -8.99
CA LEU A 187 12.66 18.93 -8.07
C LEU A 187 11.33 18.89 -7.32
N SER A 188 10.24 18.54 -7.99
CA SER A 188 8.91 18.38 -7.38
C SER A 188 8.88 17.24 -6.36
N CYS A 189 9.58 16.14 -6.61
CA CYS A 189 9.75 15.03 -5.65
C CYS A 189 10.59 15.43 -4.44
N CYS A 190 11.69 16.19 -4.65
CA CYS A 190 12.61 16.57 -3.57
C CYS A 190 12.09 17.72 -2.69
N LEU A 191 11.36 18.68 -3.27
CA LEU A 191 10.86 19.85 -2.53
C LEU A 191 9.69 19.53 -1.57
N ARG A 192 9.00 18.41 -1.75
CA ARG A 192 7.91 17.99 -0.86
C ARG A 192 7.98 16.50 -0.49
N PRO A 193 9.04 16.04 0.16
CA PRO A 193 9.15 14.63 0.54
C PRO A 193 8.02 14.17 1.46
N GLY A 194 7.47 15.05 2.30
CA GLY A 194 6.39 14.72 3.23
C GLY A 194 5.03 14.48 2.58
N THR A 195 4.75 15.07 1.41
CA THR A 195 3.44 14.90 0.74
C THR A 195 3.39 13.70 -0.20
N VAL A 196 4.55 13.25 -0.68
CA VAL A 196 4.66 12.11 -1.61
C VAL A 196 5.05 10.83 -0.87
N PHE A 197 6.03 10.92 0.03
CA PHE A 197 6.59 9.75 0.70
C PHE A 197 5.67 9.17 1.78
N TRP A 198 5.05 10.03 2.60
CA TRP A 198 4.19 9.61 3.70
C TRP A 198 2.92 8.85 3.26
N PRO A 199 2.11 9.34 2.29
CA PRO A 199 0.95 8.63 1.79
C PRO A 199 1.30 7.28 1.14
N VAL A 200 2.44 7.20 0.44
CA VAL A 200 2.91 5.98 -0.22
C VAL A 200 3.33 4.93 0.80
N CYS A 201 4.12 5.29 1.81
CA CYS A 201 4.48 4.38 2.90
C CYS A 201 3.24 3.91 3.67
N PHE A 202 2.29 4.81 3.93
CA PHE A 202 1.05 4.47 4.64
C PHE A 202 0.14 3.54 3.82
N SER A 203 0.02 3.75 2.51
CA SER A 203 -0.79 2.89 1.63
C SER A 203 -0.22 1.47 1.53
N VAL A 204 1.10 1.33 1.52
CA VAL A 204 1.76 0.02 1.54
C VAL A 204 1.60 -0.66 2.91
N TRP A 205 1.69 0.11 4.00
CA TRP A 205 1.47 -0.44 5.34
C TRP A 205 0.00 -0.82 5.58
N ALA A 206 -0.94 -0.09 5.03
CA ALA A 206 -2.38 -0.36 5.14
C ALA A 206 -2.87 -1.48 4.19
N ALA A 207 -2.14 -1.78 3.11
CA ALA A 207 -2.54 -2.79 2.13
C ALA A 207 -2.71 -4.21 2.72
N PRO A 208 -1.88 -4.69 3.66
CA PRO A 208 -2.07 -6.01 4.28
C PRO A 208 -3.28 -6.11 5.20
N SER A 209 -3.79 -4.98 5.70
CA SER A 209 -4.95 -4.96 6.61
C SER A 209 -6.30 -4.92 5.89
N ALA A 210 -6.30 -4.82 4.55
CA ALA A 210 -7.51 -4.75 3.73
C ALA A 210 -7.98 -6.10 3.18
N THR A 211 -7.42 -7.22 3.65
CA THR A 211 -7.98 -8.54 3.36
C THR A 211 -9.08 -8.85 4.37
N PRO A 212 -10.31 -9.14 3.90
CA PRO A 212 -11.41 -9.55 4.78
C PRO A 212 -11.13 -10.90 5.45
#